data_0c86f20a536a0938f5a0ef4a023b2f39
#
_entry.id   0c86f20a536a0938f5a0ef4a023b2f39
#
_cell.length_a   1.000
_cell.length_b   1.000
_cell.length_c   1.000
_cell.angle_alpha   90.00
_cell.angle_beta   90.00
_cell.angle_gamma   90.00
#
_symmetry.space_group_name_H-M   'P 1'
#
loop_
_entity.id
_entity.type
_entity.pdbx_description
1 polymer ?
#
loop_
_entity_poly.entity_id
_entity_poly.type
_entity_poly.pdbx_seq_one_letter_code
_entity_poly.pdbx_strand_id
1 'polypeptide(L)'
;MMQTNGWGRAAMLLAAGLGVCLVAAGCVGGGAAKRTPGAIAFNNADFYDAAGKFKVDAAKDALLTLMKYHGYPVYKDMREKLWVSDYGTGQFTTLGLAARMWQNNEEHRYMLMDIYLLPGQMLPEHWHEASDKNPAKLEGWLIRYGLSHVVGEGEPNLSPDIVIPKCHMGGTASVMHDVAAGPGDFVPLNRAGAHHWQFAGPEGAIITEVANVHTDSAVRHADKALNDNFLGK
;
A
#
# COMPACT_ATOMS: atom_id res chain seq x y z
N MET A 1 -46.45 13.48 -20.24
CA MET A 1 -47.34 12.71 -19.35
C MET A 1 -46.44 12.11 -18.24
N MET A 2 -46.48 12.74 -17.09
CA MET A 2 -45.76 12.30 -15.88
C MET A 2 -46.63 11.34 -15.10
N GLN A 3 -46.10 10.17 -14.72
CA GLN A 3 -46.72 9.31 -13.73
C GLN A 3 -45.87 9.33 -12.46
N THR A 4 -46.43 9.87 -11.42
CA THR A 4 -45.91 9.83 -10.05
C THR A 4 -46.48 8.62 -9.34
N ASN A 5 -45.62 7.71 -8.86
CA ASN A 5 -46.02 6.63 -7.98
C ASN A 5 -45.75 7.01 -6.52
N GLY A 6 -46.85 7.20 -5.77
CA GLY A 6 -46.84 7.48 -4.35
C GLY A 6 -46.55 6.22 -3.52
N TRP A 7 -45.75 6.37 -2.47
CA TRP A 7 -45.56 5.36 -1.44
C TRP A 7 -46.48 5.67 -0.26
N GLY A 8 -47.48 4.80 -0.03
CA GLY A 8 -48.41 4.89 1.08
C GLY A 8 -47.75 4.56 2.42
N ARG A 9 -48.03 5.41 3.40
CA ARG A 9 -47.71 5.17 4.82
C ARG A 9 -48.74 4.17 5.39
N ALA A 10 -48.26 3.05 5.92
CA ALA A 10 -49.03 2.21 6.83
C ALA A 10 -48.48 2.44 8.25
N ALA A 11 -49.33 3.04 9.08
CA ALA A 11 -49.12 3.11 10.52
C ALA A 11 -49.68 1.82 11.16
N MET A 12 -48.84 1.11 11.89
CA MET A 12 -49.30 -0.02 12.70
C MET A 12 -48.91 0.23 14.16
N LEU A 13 -49.91 0.47 14.97
CA LEU A 13 -49.82 0.46 16.43
C LEU A 13 -49.67 -0.99 16.91
N LEU A 14 -48.69 -1.25 17.74
CA LEU A 14 -48.65 -2.50 18.49
C LEU A 14 -48.28 -2.27 19.96
N ALA A 15 -49.06 -2.89 20.77
CA ALA A 15 -49.12 -2.78 22.21
C ALA A 15 -47.92 -3.39 22.94
N ALA A 16 -47.69 -2.88 24.14
CA ALA A 16 -46.68 -3.25 25.10
C ALA A 16 -46.79 -4.71 25.58
N GLY A 17 -45.64 -5.39 25.57
CA GLY A 17 -45.43 -6.60 26.37
C GLY A 17 -44.02 -6.51 26.98
N LEU A 18 -43.98 -6.27 28.31
CA LEU A 18 -42.76 -6.35 29.11
C LEU A 18 -42.26 -7.79 29.17
N GLY A 19 -41.14 -8.06 28.53
CA GLY A 19 -40.36 -9.26 28.77
C GLY A 19 -38.88 -8.83 29.00
N VAL A 20 -38.48 -8.77 30.27
CA VAL A 20 -37.09 -8.51 30.62
C VAL A 20 -36.29 -9.80 30.39
N CYS A 21 -35.62 -9.91 29.24
CA CYS A 21 -34.53 -10.85 29.05
C CYS A 21 -33.23 -10.11 29.27
N LEU A 22 -32.59 -10.33 30.42
CA LEU A 22 -31.17 -9.99 30.63
C LEU A 22 -30.30 -10.90 29.75
N VAL A 23 -29.95 -10.41 28.56
CA VAL A 23 -28.85 -10.98 27.80
C VAL A 23 -27.59 -10.29 28.28
N ALA A 24 -26.79 -11.03 29.04
CA ALA A 24 -25.42 -10.61 29.36
C ALA A 24 -24.64 -10.52 28.03
N ALA A 25 -24.50 -9.31 27.50
CA ALA A 25 -23.60 -9.02 26.40
C ALA A 25 -22.17 -9.17 26.95
N GLY A 26 -21.61 -10.37 26.78
CA GLY A 26 -20.18 -10.58 26.90
C GLY A 26 -19.50 -9.78 25.80
N CYS A 27 -19.00 -8.59 26.11
CA CYS A 27 -18.04 -7.90 25.26
C CYS A 27 -16.78 -8.79 25.18
N VAL A 28 -16.67 -9.58 24.10
CA VAL A 28 -15.39 -10.14 23.70
C VAL A 28 -14.55 -8.96 23.19
N GLY A 29 -13.93 -8.26 24.13
CA GLY A 29 -12.86 -7.32 23.86
C GLY A 29 -11.70 -8.09 23.28
N GLY A 30 -11.61 -8.16 21.96
CA GLY A 30 -10.39 -8.54 21.27
C GLY A 30 -9.34 -7.48 21.60
N GLY A 31 -8.64 -7.65 22.74
CA GLY A 31 -7.50 -6.84 23.08
C GLY A 31 -6.45 -7.03 22.00
N ALA A 32 -6.27 -6.05 21.13
CA ALA A 32 -5.07 -5.98 20.32
C ALA A 32 -3.87 -6.06 21.26
N ALA A 33 -3.13 -7.16 21.20
CA ALA A 33 -1.91 -7.33 21.96
C ALA A 33 -1.03 -6.11 21.68
N LYS A 34 -0.67 -5.34 22.73
CA LYS A 34 0.28 -4.22 22.61
C LYS A 34 1.58 -4.79 22.04
N ARG A 35 1.87 -4.50 20.78
CA ARG A 35 3.13 -4.91 20.13
C ARG A 35 4.27 -4.10 20.73
N THR A 36 5.38 -4.74 20.93
CA THR A 36 6.60 -4.09 21.38
C THR A 36 7.23 -3.39 20.18
N PRO A 37 7.36 -2.05 20.17
CA PRO A 37 8.03 -1.34 19.08
C PRO A 37 9.44 -1.90 18.83
N GLY A 38 9.85 -2.06 17.57
CA GLY A 38 11.19 -2.51 17.21
C GLY A 38 11.38 -4.03 17.15
N ALA A 39 10.29 -4.82 17.21
CA ALA A 39 10.37 -6.28 17.17
C ALA A 39 10.75 -6.88 15.79
N ILE A 40 10.72 -6.09 14.71
CA ILE A 40 11.05 -6.55 13.36
C ILE A 40 12.13 -5.64 12.74
N ALA A 41 13.23 -6.26 12.34
CA ALA A 41 14.34 -5.57 11.67
C ALA A 41 14.97 -6.51 10.64
N PHE A 42 15.49 -5.93 9.57
CA PHE A 42 16.13 -6.64 8.48
C PHE A 42 17.48 -6.03 8.16
N ASN A 43 18.46 -6.88 7.89
CA ASN A 43 19.78 -6.43 7.46
C ASN A 43 19.86 -6.46 5.91
N ASN A 44 20.26 -5.35 5.28
CA ASN A 44 20.33 -5.27 3.84
C ASN A 44 21.23 -6.36 3.21
N ALA A 45 22.31 -6.73 3.88
CA ALA A 45 23.21 -7.78 3.39
C ALA A 45 22.55 -9.15 3.23
N ASP A 46 21.45 -9.42 3.96
CA ASP A 46 20.74 -10.70 3.86
C ASP A 46 20.05 -10.89 2.50
N PHE A 47 19.81 -9.78 1.79
CA PHE A 47 19.11 -9.75 0.51
C PHE A 47 20.04 -9.84 -0.71
N TYR A 48 21.34 -10.01 -0.50
CA TYR A 48 22.30 -10.10 -1.60
C TYR A 48 23.24 -11.29 -1.42
N ASP A 49 23.67 -11.86 -2.55
CA ASP A 49 24.70 -12.89 -2.54
C ASP A 49 26.12 -12.26 -2.55
N ALA A 50 27.15 -13.10 -2.53
CA ALA A 50 28.53 -12.65 -2.53
C ALA A 50 28.94 -11.85 -3.80
N ALA A 51 28.18 -11.98 -4.88
CA ALA A 51 28.38 -11.22 -6.12
C ALA A 51 27.54 -9.94 -6.16
N GLY A 52 26.79 -9.62 -5.08
CA GLY A 52 25.90 -8.46 -5.00
C GLY A 52 24.58 -8.65 -5.75
N LYS A 53 24.23 -9.86 -6.16
CA LYS A 53 22.98 -10.15 -6.85
C LYS A 53 21.82 -10.22 -5.84
N PHE A 54 20.72 -9.57 -6.17
CA PHE A 54 19.51 -9.56 -5.35
C PHE A 54 18.87 -10.95 -5.20
N LYS A 55 18.65 -11.37 -3.95
CA LYS A 55 18.03 -12.66 -3.59
C LYS A 55 16.53 -12.50 -3.43
N VAL A 56 15.79 -12.64 -4.52
CA VAL A 56 14.32 -12.53 -4.56
C VAL A 56 13.64 -13.40 -3.51
N ASP A 57 14.12 -14.61 -3.29
CA ASP A 57 13.55 -15.53 -2.31
C ASP A 57 13.72 -15.04 -0.87
N ALA A 58 14.87 -14.50 -0.51
CA ALA A 58 15.09 -13.90 0.80
C ALA A 58 14.18 -12.68 1.03
N ALA A 59 13.98 -11.86 0.00
CA ALA A 59 13.05 -10.74 0.06
C ALA A 59 11.61 -11.23 0.31
N LYS A 60 11.14 -12.23 -0.45
CA LYS A 60 9.81 -12.81 -0.24
C LYS A 60 9.62 -13.37 1.17
N ASP A 61 10.63 -14.05 1.72
CA ASP A 61 10.57 -14.60 3.08
C ASP A 61 10.52 -13.49 4.15
N ALA A 62 11.22 -12.37 3.93
CA ALA A 62 11.11 -11.19 4.79
C ALA A 62 9.70 -10.59 4.79
N LEU A 63 9.05 -10.49 3.61
CA LEU A 63 7.68 -10.00 3.52
C LEU A 63 6.66 -10.95 4.17
N LEU A 64 6.84 -12.27 4.05
CA LEU A 64 6.03 -13.23 4.78
C LEU A 64 6.22 -13.08 6.30
N THR A 65 7.44 -12.75 6.75
CA THR A 65 7.72 -12.43 8.15
C THR A 65 7.01 -11.15 8.58
N LEU A 66 7.04 -10.08 7.77
CA LEU A 66 6.28 -8.85 8.01
C LEU A 66 4.77 -9.12 8.11
N MET A 67 4.21 -9.91 7.19
CA MET A 67 2.79 -10.30 7.23
C MET A 67 2.44 -11.02 8.52
N LYS A 68 3.24 -12.00 8.93
CA LYS A 68 3.05 -12.75 10.19
C LYS A 68 3.16 -11.83 11.41
N TYR A 69 4.15 -10.93 11.41
CA TYR A 69 4.33 -9.93 12.47
C TYR A 69 3.07 -9.09 12.68
N HIS A 70 2.44 -8.64 11.62
CA HIS A 70 1.21 -7.88 11.66
C HIS A 70 -0.06 -8.73 11.85
N GLY A 71 0.03 -10.07 11.79
CA GLY A 71 -1.14 -10.94 11.77
C GLY A 71 -1.95 -10.82 10.48
N TYR A 72 -1.31 -10.37 9.41
CA TYR A 72 -1.91 -10.36 8.07
C TYR A 72 -2.02 -11.79 7.54
N PRO A 73 -3.14 -12.18 6.91
CA PRO A 73 -3.32 -13.52 6.39
C PRO A 73 -2.29 -13.88 5.32
N VAL A 74 -1.58 -15.00 5.52
CA VAL A 74 -0.68 -15.57 4.51
C VAL A 74 -1.41 -16.68 3.79
N TYR A 75 -1.85 -16.40 2.58
CA TYR A 75 -2.57 -17.37 1.73
C TYR A 75 -1.61 -18.40 1.12
N LYS A 76 -2.16 -19.55 0.69
CA LYS A 76 -1.39 -20.69 0.20
C LYS A 76 -0.43 -20.35 -0.95
N ASP A 77 -0.84 -19.46 -1.85
CA ASP A 77 -0.07 -19.04 -3.04
C ASP A 77 0.64 -17.69 -2.85
N MET A 78 0.68 -17.14 -1.62
CA MET A 78 1.20 -15.80 -1.35
C MET A 78 2.64 -15.64 -1.83
N ARG A 79 3.54 -16.54 -1.42
CA ARG A 79 4.95 -16.48 -1.78
C ARG A 79 5.19 -16.54 -3.29
N GLU A 80 4.43 -17.38 -3.99
CA GLU A 80 4.54 -17.53 -5.44
C GLU A 80 4.13 -16.26 -6.16
N LYS A 81 3.01 -15.65 -5.73
CA LYS A 81 2.41 -14.47 -6.36
C LYS A 81 3.02 -13.14 -5.95
N LEU A 82 3.88 -13.12 -4.92
CA LEU A 82 4.62 -11.91 -4.57
C LEU A 82 5.60 -11.55 -5.69
N TRP A 83 5.49 -10.31 -6.15
CA TRP A 83 6.51 -9.63 -6.92
C TRP A 83 7.36 -8.75 -5.99
N VAL A 84 8.67 -8.72 -6.16
CA VAL A 84 9.60 -7.93 -5.35
C VAL A 84 10.66 -7.30 -6.25
N SER A 85 11.06 -6.08 -5.92
CA SER A 85 12.11 -5.35 -6.63
C SER A 85 12.92 -4.46 -5.67
N ASP A 86 14.23 -4.46 -5.85
CA ASP A 86 15.14 -3.47 -5.27
C ASP A 86 15.51 -2.37 -6.28
N TYR A 87 14.88 -2.37 -7.45
CA TYR A 87 15.12 -1.44 -8.56
C TYR A 87 16.59 -1.39 -9.02
N GLY A 88 17.34 -2.45 -8.75
CA GLY A 88 18.77 -2.52 -9.07
C GLY A 88 19.68 -1.66 -8.20
N THR A 89 19.17 -1.17 -7.07
CA THR A 89 19.93 -0.26 -6.19
C THR A 89 20.91 -0.95 -5.26
N GLY A 90 20.74 -2.24 -5.00
CA GLY A 90 21.49 -2.94 -3.95
C GLY A 90 21.07 -2.55 -2.53
N GLN A 91 19.92 -1.88 -2.34
CA GLN A 91 19.51 -1.28 -1.08
C GLN A 91 18.04 -1.63 -0.71
N PHE A 92 17.67 -2.90 -0.83
CA PHE A 92 16.28 -3.35 -0.68
C PHE A 92 15.62 -2.91 0.63
N THR A 93 16.35 -2.88 1.74
CA THR A 93 15.77 -2.48 3.03
C THR A 93 15.39 -1.02 3.11
N THR A 94 15.99 -0.15 2.31
CA THR A 94 15.73 1.30 2.33
C THR A 94 14.96 1.79 1.12
N LEU A 95 15.09 1.10 -0.02
CA LEU A 95 14.36 1.40 -1.25
C LEU A 95 13.97 0.10 -1.95
N GLY A 96 12.70 -0.11 -2.14
CA GLY A 96 12.18 -1.32 -2.76
C GLY A 96 10.67 -1.38 -2.76
N LEU A 97 10.16 -2.44 -3.35
CA LEU A 97 8.73 -2.74 -3.37
C LEU A 97 8.51 -4.24 -3.30
N ALA A 98 7.50 -4.63 -2.56
CA ALA A 98 6.85 -5.93 -2.74
C ALA A 98 5.37 -5.72 -2.94
N ALA A 99 4.79 -6.45 -3.89
CA ALA A 99 3.38 -6.34 -4.21
C ALA A 99 2.78 -7.69 -4.57
N ARG A 100 1.47 -7.82 -4.32
CA ARG A 100 0.63 -8.89 -4.86
C ARG A 100 -0.52 -8.27 -5.64
N MET A 101 -0.54 -8.44 -6.93
CA MET A 101 -1.71 -8.14 -7.77
C MET A 101 -2.79 -9.20 -7.51
N TRP A 102 -3.94 -8.78 -7.00
CA TRP A 102 -5.12 -9.63 -6.82
C TRP A 102 -5.95 -9.68 -8.09
N GLN A 103 -6.14 -8.52 -8.69
CA GLN A 103 -6.90 -8.35 -9.92
C GLN A 103 -6.42 -7.11 -10.67
N ASN A 104 -6.31 -7.24 -11.98
CA ASN A 104 -6.18 -6.12 -12.91
C ASN A 104 -7.11 -6.41 -14.09
N ASN A 105 -8.28 -5.77 -14.11
CA ASN A 105 -9.29 -5.97 -15.14
C ASN A 105 -9.28 -4.81 -16.13
N GLU A 106 -8.67 -5.01 -17.28
CA GLU A 106 -8.53 -3.99 -18.32
C GLU A 106 -9.86 -3.66 -19.00
N GLU A 107 -10.76 -4.65 -19.14
CA GLU A 107 -12.07 -4.46 -19.78
C GLU A 107 -12.97 -3.54 -18.96
N HIS A 108 -13.07 -3.81 -17.66
CA HIS A 108 -13.95 -3.05 -16.75
C HIS A 108 -13.19 -2.02 -15.93
N ARG A 109 -11.90 -1.87 -16.15
CA ARG A 109 -11.02 -0.85 -15.59
C ARG A 109 -11.08 -0.75 -14.06
N TYR A 110 -10.78 -1.86 -13.40
CA TYR A 110 -10.55 -1.89 -11.96
C TYR A 110 -9.36 -2.76 -11.60
N MET A 111 -8.62 -2.34 -10.58
CA MET A 111 -7.45 -3.02 -10.07
C MET A 111 -7.47 -3.08 -8.55
N LEU A 112 -6.98 -4.18 -8.02
CA LEU A 112 -6.73 -4.39 -6.59
C LEU A 112 -5.36 -5.03 -6.42
N MET A 113 -4.52 -4.40 -5.58
CA MET A 113 -3.18 -4.86 -5.27
C MET A 113 -2.89 -4.63 -3.79
N ASP A 114 -2.11 -5.50 -3.18
CA ASP A 114 -1.50 -5.21 -1.89
C ASP A 114 -0.03 -4.88 -2.07
N ILE A 115 0.41 -3.84 -1.35
CA ILE A 115 1.79 -3.38 -1.26
C ILE A 115 2.31 -3.71 0.13
N TYR A 116 3.56 -4.16 0.20
CA TYR A 116 4.24 -4.51 1.43
C TYR A 116 5.58 -3.79 1.48
N LEU A 117 5.77 -2.95 2.49
CA LEU A 117 7.01 -2.20 2.70
C LEU A 117 7.65 -2.60 4.02
N LEU A 118 8.95 -2.91 3.99
CA LEU A 118 9.73 -3.18 5.19
C LEU A 118 9.85 -1.93 6.07
N PRO A 119 10.21 -2.05 7.35
CA PRO A 119 10.45 -0.90 8.22
C PRO A 119 11.42 0.12 7.60
N GLY A 120 11.00 1.37 7.48
CA GLY A 120 11.79 2.44 6.90
C GLY A 120 12.06 2.34 5.39
N GLN A 121 11.35 1.46 4.69
CA GLN A 121 11.52 1.29 3.25
C GLN A 121 10.73 2.34 2.46
N MET A 122 11.36 2.90 1.44
CA MET A 122 10.75 3.80 0.46
C MET A 122 10.31 3.01 -0.78
N LEU A 123 9.06 3.14 -1.20
CA LEU A 123 8.61 2.93 -2.57
C LEU A 123 8.98 4.17 -3.38
N PRO A 124 9.84 4.09 -4.40
CA PRO A 124 10.40 5.27 -5.07
C PRO A 124 9.34 6.14 -5.74
N GLU A 125 9.65 7.42 -5.90
CA GLU A 125 8.77 8.37 -6.59
C GLU A 125 8.53 7.95 -8.03
N HIS A 126 7.24 7.89 -8.37
CA HIS A 126 6.78 7.49 -9.68
C HIS A 126 5.43 8.14 -10.04
N TRP A 127 5.04 7.99 -11.30
CA TRP A 127 3.72 8.31 -11.81
C TRP A 127 3.32 7.33 -12.90
N HIS A 128 2.08 7.41 -13.33
CA HIS A 128 1.53 6.56 -14.37
C HIS A 128 1.06 7.39 -15.56
N GLU A 129 1.60 7.11 -16.74
CA GLU A 129 1.16 7.72 -17.98
C GLU A 129 -0.04 6.97 -18.58
N ALA A 130 -0.72 7.60 -19.52
CA ALA A 130 -1.66 6.89 -20.37
C ALA A 130 -0.88 6.02 -21.38
N SER A 131 -1.44 4.86 -21.71
CA SER A 131 -0.99 4.03 -22.81
C SER A 131 -2.00 4.08 -23.96
N ASP A 132 -1.67 3.45 -25.09
CA ASP A 132 -2.60 3.35 -26.24
C ASP A 132 -3.92 2.66 -25.88
N LYS A 133 -3.91 1.79 -24.86
CA LYS A 133 -5.06 0.98 -24.45
C LYS A 133 -5.77 1.49 -23.20
N ASN A 134 -5.02 2.06 -22.28
CA ASN A 134 -5.50 2.40 -20.95
C ASN A 134 -5.23 3.88 -20.60
N PRO A 135 -6.14 4.54 -19.86
CA PRO A 135 -5.86 5.86 -19.33
C PRO A 135 -4.72 5.81 -18.31
N ALA A 136 -4.19 6.97 -17.97
CA ALA A 136 -3.31 7.11 -16.83
C ALA A 136 -4.00 6.54 -15.57
N LYS A 137 -3.25 5.83 -14.75
CA LYS A 137 -3.77 5.22 -13.53
C LYS A 137 -4.18 6.29 -12.54
N LEU A 138 -5.40 6.15 -12.02
CA LEU A 138 -5.87 6.87 -10.85
C LEU A 138 -6.06 5.86 -9.73
N GLU A 139 -5.47 6.13 -8.58
CA GLU A 139 -5.32 5.17 -7.50
C GLU A 139 -5.54 5.79 -6.13
N GLY A 140 -5.66 4.94 -5.13
CA GLY A 140 -5.73 5.31 -3.73
C GLY A 140 -5.35 4.12 -2.85
N TRP A 141 -4.97 4.41 -1.62
CA TRP A 141 -4.32 3.47 -0.71
C TRP A 141 -5.05 3.39 0.62
N LEU A 142 -5.52 2.19 0.96
CA LEU A 142 -6.06 1.86 2.28
C LEU A 142 -4.94 1.24 3.12
N ILE A 143 -4.55 1.88 4.19
CA ILE A 143 -3.56 1.33 5.11
C ILE A 143 -4.21 0.22 5.93
N ARG A 144 -3.63 -0.97 5.87
CA ARG A 144 -4.13 -2.14 6.58
C ARG A 144 -3.40 -2.36 7.89
N TYR A 145 -2.08 -2.19 7.89
CA TYR A 145 -1.21 -2.38 9.06
C TYR A 145 0.01 -1.48 8.98
N GLY A 146 0.55 -1.14 10.15
CA GLY A 146 1.73 -0.28 10.27
C GLY A 146 1.41 1.19 10.01
N LEU A 147 2.39 1.94 9.54
CA LEU A 147 2.29 3.35 9.17
C LEU A 147 2.83 3.52 7.75
N SER A 148 2.10 4.20 6.90
CA SER A 148 2.59 4.65 5.59
C SER A 148 2.51 6.17 5.48
N HIS A 149 3.62 6.79 5.15
CA HIS A 149 3.66 8.15 4.65
C HIS A 149 3.38 8.09 3.16
N VAL A 150 2.26 8.63 2.73
CA VAL A 150 1.88 8.76 1.32
C VAL A 150 2.23 10.16 0.89
N VAL A 151 3.27 10.29 0.09
CA VAL A 151 3.82 11.60 -0.30
C VAL A 151 3.49 11.89 -1.76
N GLY A 152 2.97 13.06 -2.02
CA GLY A 152 2.53 13.47 -3.34
C GLY A 152 2.69 14.96 -3.62
N GLU A 153 1.96 15.43 -4.62
CA GLU A 153 1.90 16.85 -4.99
C GLU A 153 1.11 17.65 -3.96
N GLY A 154 1.61 18.83 -3.62
CA GLY A 154 1.00 19.77 -2.66
C GLY A 154 2.05 20.65 -1.99
N GLU A 155 1.61 21.46 -1.03
CA GLU A 155 2.53 22.25 -0.22
C GLU A 155 3.46 21.36 0.59
N PRO A 156 4.78 21.54 0.54
CA PRO A 156 5.74 20.70 1.22
C PRO A 156 5.54 20.72 2.74
N ASN A 157 5.39 19.53 3.32
CA ASN A 157 5.24 19.33 4.77
C ASN A 157 5.89 18.03 5.25
N LEU A 158 6.85 17.49 4.47
CA LEU A 158 7.49 16.21 4.77
C LEU A 158 7.98 16.15 6.22
N SER A 159 7.63 15.07 6.92
CA SER A 159 8.10 14.83 8.29
C SER A 159 9.64 14.81 8.34
N PRO A 160 10.25 15.50 9.32
CA PRO A 160 11.72 15.53 9.49
C PRO A 160 12.33 14.15 9.81
N ASP A 161 11.51 13.20 10.25
CA ASP A 161 11.94 11.84 10.56
C ASP A 161 12.09 10.96 9.30
N ILE A 162 11.59 11.43 8.14
CA ILE A 162 11.71 10.72 6.88
C ILE A 162 13.05 11.07 6.23
N VAL A 163 13.89 10.07 6.06
CA VAL A 163 15.17 10.20 5.35
C VAL A 163 15.06 9.55 3.99
N ILE A 164 15.02 10.37 2.93
CA ILE A 164 15.01 9.86 1.55
C ILE A 164 16.36 9.19 1.26
N PRO A 165 16.37 7.92 0.80
CA PRO A 165 17.62 7.19 0.54
C PRO A 165 18.48 7.86 -0.54
N LYS A 166 19.80 7.87 -0.35
CA LYS A 166 20.74 8.43 -1.35
C LYS A 166 20.67 7.75 -2.71
N CYS A 167 20.23 6.49 -2.75
CA CYS A 167 20.00 5.75 -4.00
C CYS A 167 18.75 6.19 -4.76
N HIS A 168 17.98 7.17 -4.23
CA HIS A 168 16.89 7.85 -4.93
C HIS A 168 17.24 9.32 -5.13
N MET A 169 17.48 9.74 -6.37
CA MET A 169 17.80 11.12 -6.78
C MET A 169 18.83 11.83 -5.86
N GLY A 170 19.82 11.07 -5.37
CA GLY A 170 20.85 11.62 -4.46
C GLY A 170 20.35 11.95 -3.04
N GLY A 171 19.22 11.45 -2.63
CA GLY A 171 18.58 11.72 -1.33
C GLY A 171 17.51 12.82 -1.38
N THR A 172 16.87 13.00 -2.53
CA THR A 172 15.78 13.97 -2.74
C THR A 172 14.58 13.32 -3.42
N ALA A 173 13.48 14.06 -3.48
CA ALA A 173 12.29 13.75 -4.27
C ALA A 173 11.71 15.05 -4.84
N SER A 174 10.90 14.97 -5.91
CA SER A 174 10.33 16.15 -6.54
C SER A 174 9.04 16.62 -5.87
N VAL A 175 8.35 15.72 -5.14
CA VAL A 175 7.12 16.00 -4.38
C VAL A 175 7.33 15.69 -2.91
N MET A 176 6.81 16.57 -2.03
CA MET A 176 7.11 16.57 -0.60
C MET A 176 5.86 16.82 0.28
N HIS A 177 4.65 16.64 -0.27
CA HIS A 177 3.43 16.74 0.53
C HIS A 177 3.10 15.38 1.15
N ASP A 178 3.31 15.26 2.46
CA ASP A 178 3.16 14.04 3.24
C ASP A 178 1.79 13.94 3.90
N VAL A 179 1.17 12.77 3.76
CA VAL A 179 0.00 12.34 4.52
C VAL A 179 0.40 11.09 5.31
N ALA A 180 0.66 11.25 6.60
CA ALA A 180 0.92 10.12 7.49
C ALA A 180 -0.39 9.37 7.77
N ALA A 181 -0.50 8.13 7.32
CA ALA A 181 -1.70 7.33 7.36
C ALA A 181 -1.49 6.00 8.11
N GLY A 182 -2.40 5.69 9.01
CA GLY A 182 -2.42 4.47 9.81
C GLY A 182 -3.56 3.51 9.43
N PRO A 183 -3.71 2.38 10.12
CA PRO A 183 -4.71 1.37 9.81
C PRO A 183 -6.13 1.93 9.79
N GLY A 184 -6.81 1.77 8.64
CA GLY A 184 -8.17 2.26 8.39
C GLY A 184 -8.22 3.58 7.62
N ASP A 185 -7.12 4.31 7.52
CA ASP A 185 -7.06 5.52 6.71
C ASP A 185 -6.99 5.19 5.23
N PHE A 186 -7.69 5.97 4.42
CA PHE A 186 -7.66 5.90 2.96
C PHE A 186 -7.14 7.22 2.38
N VAL A 187 -6.06 7.15 1.61
CA VAL A 187 -5.44 8.31 0.95
C VAL A 187 -5.65 8.20 -0.56
N PRO A 188 -6.49 9.03 -1.18
CA PRO A 188 -6.65 9.05 -2.63
C PRO A 188 -5.53 9.84 -3.30
N LEU A 189 -5.12 9.41 -4.49
CA LEU A 189 -4.33 10.25 -5.38
C LEU A 189 -5.20 11.40 -5.88
N ASN A 190 -4.71 12.63 -5.85
CA ASN A 190 -5.48 13.83 -6.18
C ASN A 190 -5.84 13.94 -7.67
N ARG A 191 -5.05 13.36 -8.57
CA ARG A 191 -5.30 13.29 -10.01
C ARG A 191 -4.53 12.14 -10.66
N ALA A 192 -5.01 11.64 -11.78
CA ALA A 192 -4.26 10.68 -12.60
C ALA A 192 -2.93 11.30 -13.08
N GLY A 193 -1.87 10.52 -13.05
CA GLY A 193 -0.52 10.94 -13.44
C GLY A 193 0.17 11.89 -12.44
N ALA A 194 -0.36 12.08 -11.22
CA ALA A 194 0.34 12.80 -10.18
C ALA A 194 1.57 12.02 -9.70
N HIS A 195 2.66 12.74 -9.44
CA HIS A 195 3.86 12.18 -8.82
C HIS A 195 3.56 11.79 -7.38
N HIS A 196 4.02 10.62 -6.96
CA HIS A 196 3.85 10.14 -5.59
C HIS A 196 4.88 9.09 -5.23
N TRP A 197 5.08 8.89 -3.92
CA TRP A 197 5.91 7.86 -3.33
C TRP A 197 5.41 7.51 -1.93
N GLN A 198 5.92 6.43 -1.36
CA GLN A 198 5.52 6.01 -0.02
C GLN A 198 6.76 5.71 0.82
N PHE A 199 6.63 5.90 2.13
CA PHE A 199 7.65 5.55 3.10
C PHE A 199 7.01 4.85 4.28
N ALA A 200 7.51 3.67 4.62
CA ALA A 200 6.97 2.90 5.73
C ALA A 200 7.52 3.36 7.08
N GLY A 201 6.66 3.38 8.08
CA GLY A 201 7.06 3.62 9.46
C GLY A 201 7.93 2.50 10.07
N PRO A 202 8.25 2.60 11.37
CA PRO A 202 9.22 1.70 12.04
C PRO A 202 8.77 0.23 12.16
N GLU A 203 7.51 -0.07 11.92
CA GLU A 203 6.99 -1.45 11.89
C GLU A 203 6.71 -1.94 10.47
N GLY A 204 7.12 -1.19 9.44
CA GLY A 204 6.73 -1.44 8.06
C GLY A 204 5.29 -1.02 7.77
N ALA A 205 4.81 -1.37 6.57
CA ALA A 205 3.43 -1.10 6.18
C ALA A 205 2.86 -2.21 5.29
N ILE A 206 1.58 -2.49 5.46
CA ILE A 206 0.77 -3.31 4.55
C ILE A 206 -0.38 -2.43 4.07
N ILE A 207 -0.49 -2.28 2.77
CA ILE A 207 -1.33 -1.29 2.11
C ILE A 207 -2.13 -2.00 1.03
N THR A 208 -3.44 -1.74 0.95
CA THR A 208 -4.26 -2.17 -0.18
C THR A 208 -4.44 -1.00 -1.13
N GLU A 209 -3.98 -1.15 -2.35
CA GLU A 209 -4.14 -0.21 -3.43
C GLU A 209 -5.34 -0.58 -4.29
N VAL A 210 -6.20 0.37 -4.56
CA VAL A 210 -7.29 0.28 -5.53
C VAL A 210 -7.05 1.30 -6.63
N ALA A 211 -7.29 0.91 -7.88
CA ALA A 211 -7.11 1.80 -9.02
C ALA A 211 -8.07 1.45 -10.17
N ASN A 212 -8.09 2.30 -11.19
CA ASN A 212 -8.84 2.03 -12.41
C ASN A 212 -8.23 0.86 -13.22
N VAL A 213 -6.93 0.93 -13.53
CA VAL A 213 -6.20 -0.13 -14.26
C VAL A 213 -4.70 0.08 -14.11
N HIS A 214 -3.95 -0.99 -14.02
CA HIS A 214 -2.49 -0.95 -14.01
C HIS A 214 -1.92 -1.35 -15.39
N THR A 215 -0.88 -0.63 -15.83
CA THR A 215 -0.12 -0.91 -17.05
C THR A 215 1.36 -0.74 -16.76
N ASP A 216 2.12 -1.84 -16.70
CA ASP A 216 3.54 -1.84 -16.34
C ASP A 216 4.37 -0.90 -17.23
N SER A 217 4.16 -0.94 -18.54
CA SER A 217 4.88 -0.10 -19.50
C SER A 217 4.57 1.40 -19.40
N ALA A 218 3.55 1.77 -18.64
CA ALA A 218 3.13 3.17 -18.42
C ALA A 218 3.64 3.75 -17.09
N VAL A 219 4.31 2.96 -16.26
CA VAL A 219 4.97 3.44 -15.04
C VAL A 219 6.23 4.23 -15.41
N ARG A 220 6.42 5.36 -14.74
CA ARG A 220 7.63 6.20 -14.85
C ARG A 220 8.15 6.52 -13.46
N HIS A 221 9.46 6.45 -13.29
CA HIS A 221 10.12 6.84 -12.04
C HIS A 221 10.83 8.18 -12.21
N ALA A 222 10.80 9.02 -11.17
CA ALA A 222 11.47 10.32 -11.18
C ALA A 222 13.00 10.17 -11.24
N ASP A 223 13.55 9.16 -10.58
CA ASP A 223 14.95 8.81 -10.71
C ASP A 223 15.20 8.07 -12.04
N LYS A 224 16.07 8.63 -12.88
CA LYS A 224 16.37 8.08 -14.20
C LYS A 224 16.93 6.65 -14.15
N ALA A 225 17.82 6.36 -13.20
CA ALA A 225 18.45 5.04 -13.10
C ALA A 225 17.40 3.97 -12.69
N LEU A 226 16.50 4.32 -11.77
CA LEU A 226 15.41 3.44 -11.38
C LEU A 226 14.42 3.24 -12.54
N ASN A 227 14.13 4.29 -13.28
CA ASN A 227 13.27 4.23 -14.46
C ASN A 227 13.84 3.34 -15.56
N ASP A 228 15.12 3.47 -15.85
CA ASP A 228 15.81 2.66 -16.86
C ASP A 228 15.87 1.19 -16.43
N ASN A 229 16.18 0.90 -15.17
CA ASN A 229 16.14 -0.46 -14.61
C ASN A 229 14.74 -1.08 -14.71
N PHE A 230 13.70 -0.34 -14.32
CA PHE A 230 12.31 -0.81 -14.36
C PHE A 230 11.83 -1.11 -15.79
N LEU A 231 12.23 -0.27 -16.76
CA LEU A 231 11.86 -0.44 -18.17
C LEU A 231 12.79 -1.40 -18.95
N GLY A 232 13.79 -1.98 -18.29
CA GLY A 232 14.75 -2.91 -18.91
C GLY A 232 15.66 -2.27 -19.95
N LYS A 233 16.09 -1.01 -19.72
CA LYS A 233 16.94 -0.21 -20.63
C LYS A 233 18.38 -0.16 -20.18
#